data_c00794550b417d573c5f6a56bef9b837
#
_entry.id   c00794550b417d573c5f6a56bef9b837
#
_cell.length_a   1.000
_cell.length_b   1.000
_cell.length_c   1.000
_cell.angle_alpha   90.00
_cell.angle_beta   90.00
_cell.angle_gamma   90.00
#
_symmetry.space_group_name_H-M   'P 1'
#
loop_
_entity.id
_entity.type
_entity.pdbx_description
1 polymer ?
#
loop_
_entity_poly.entity_id
_entity_poly.type
_entity_poly.pdbx_seq_one_letter_code
_entity_poly.pdbx_strand_id
1 'polypeptide(L)'
;MIHMTETLAVQTVEGFLTPDETAELTKLLDEHLVATGWRPARPSDGLVAPGEVQEILAAGVERALPAIRRAFPSVATATPWDYHDLRPGDSIEPHLHGVDEPDRRRQRVARVAFHLQEAEQGGAFYIETASSEALWTDRTAGSDSAFLPGTRFAREISHHGGLDSAAALARVPRTRWTSAPPARTAVVYGAQLVHGVETVRAGRLRKLITNLLSDGR
;
A
#
# COMPACT_ATOMS: atom_id res chain seq x y z
N MET A 1 -12.43 16.92 -1.01
CA MET A 1 -13.18 15.96 -1.86
C MET A 1 -12.18 15.14 -2.63
N ILE A 2 -12.34 13.83 -2.67
CA ILE A 2 -11.40 12.89 -3.27
C ILE A 2 -11.75 12.72 -4.75
N HIS A 3 -10.78 12.93 -5.65
CA HIS A 3 -10.94 12.67 -7.07
C HIS A 3 -10.61 11.22 -7.40
N MET A 4 -11.31 10.64 -8.38
CA MET A 4 -11.06 9.27 -8.83
C MET A 4 -9.58 9.06 -9.25
N THR A 5 -8.96 10.08 -9.84
CA THR A 5 -7.55 10.04 -10.25
C THR A 5 -6.60 9.76 -9.09
N GLU A 6 -6.91 10.25 -7.89
CA GLU A 6 -6.09 9.98 -6.69
C GLU A 6 -6.11 8.50 -6.34
N THR A 7 -7.26 7.85 -6.45
CA THR A 7 -7.40 6.44 -6.11
C THR A 7 -6.76 5.49 -7.12
N LEU A 8 -6.33 6.00 -8.27
CA LEU A 8 -5.68 5.27 -9.37
C LEU A 8 -4.25 5.74 -9.65
N ALA A 9 -3.75 6.74 -8.93
CA ALA A 9 -2.40 7.29 -9.13
C ALA A 9 -1.31 6.40 -8.53
N VAL A 10 -0.10 6.51 -9.07
CA VAL A 10 1.14 5.97 -8.48
C VAL A 10 2.19 7.06 -8.48
N GLN A 11 2.95 7.14 -7.40
CA GLN A 11 4.03 8.09 -7.25
C GLN A 11 5.16 7.48 -6.42
N THR A 12 6.41 7.82 -6.72
CA THR A 12 7.56 7.55 -5.85
C THR A 12 7.94 8.80 -5.08
N VAL A 13 8.45 8.60 -3.86
CA VAL A 13 9.03 9.65 -3.03
C VAL A 13 10.45 9.22 -2.69
N GLU A 14 11.41 9.79 -3.41
CA GLU A 14 12.83 9.54 -3.18
C GLU A 14 13.28 10.20 -1.87
N GLY A 15 14.23 9.55 -1.17
CA GLY A 15 14.74 10.07 0.09
C GLY A 15 13.66 10.19 1.18
N PHE A 16 12.66 9.32 1.17
CA PHE A 16 11.58 9.29 2.15
C PHE A 16 12.12 9.27 3.58
N LEU A 17 13.15 8.46 3.84
CA LEU A 17 13.97 8.49 5.04
C LEU A 17 15.43 8.79 4.69
N THR A 18 16.14 9.46 5.59
CA THR A 18 17.59 9.64 5.53
C THR A 18 18.31 8.32 5.79
N PRO A 19 19.62 8.20 5.47
CA PRO A 19 20.43 7.03 5.84
C PRO A 19 20.38 6.73 7.35
N ASP A 20 20.52 7.76 8.17
CA ASP A 20 20.57 7.63 9.64
C ASP A 20 19.21 7.18 10.20
N GLU A 21 18.11 7.78 9.74
CA GLU A 21 16.76 7.35 10.10
C GLU A 21 16.50 5.90 9.69
N THR A 22 16.96 5.48 8.50
CA THR A 22 16.80 4.10 8.03
C THR A 22 17.60 3.13 8.90
N ALA A 23 18.81 3.50 9.28
CA ALA A 23 19.66 2.67 10.15
C ALA A 23 19.05 2.52 11.56
N GLU A 24 18.59 3.63 12.15
CA GLU A 24 17.96 3.61 13.47
C GLU A 24 16.65 2.82 13.47
N LEU A 25 15.80 3.05 12.47
CA LEU A 25 14.56 2.29 12.28
C LEU A 25 14.83 0.78 12.15
N THR A 26 15.85 0.40 11.38
CA THR A 26 16.22 -1.00 11.20
C THR A 26 16.62 -1.63 12.53
N LYS A 27 17.47 -0.94 13.30
CA LYS A 27 17.93 -1.40 14.61
C LYS A 27 16.75 -1.59 15.58
N LEU A 28 15.92 -0.57 15.76
CA LEU A 28 14.76 -0.62 16.67
C LEU A 28 13.78 -1.75 16.29
N LEU A 29 13.55 -1.92 14.99
CA LEU A 29 12.67 -2.99 14.51
C LEU A 29 13.29 -4.37 14.76
N ASP A 30 14.60 -4.56 14.51
CA ASP A 30 15.28 -5.83 14.74
C ASP A 30 15.31 -6.21 16.23
N GLU A 31 15.55 -5.25 17.11
CA GLU A 31 15.48 -5.43 18.57
C GLU A 31 14.06 -5.87 18.99
N HIS A 32 13.02 -5.21 18.46
CA HIS A 32 11.63 -5.56 18.73
C HIS A 32 11.27 -6.97 18.22
N LEU A 33 11.71 -7.34 17.01
CA LEU A 33 11.46 -8.66 16.45
C LEU A 33 12.14 -9.77 17.25
N VAL A 34 13.34 -9.52 17.76
CA VAL A 34 14.04 -10.46 18.67
C VAL A 34 13.30 -10.59 19.99
N ALA A 35 12.89 -9.48 20.59
CA ALA A 35 12.20 -9.46 21.88
C ALA A 35 10.84 -10.16 21.85
N THR A 36 10.08 -9.99 20.75
CA THR A 36 8.74 -10.57 20.61
C THR A 36 8.74 -11.97 20.00
N GLY A 37 9.80 -12.35 19.29
CA GLY A 37 9.85 -13.59 18.53
C GLY A 37 8.84 -13.65 17.38
N TRP A 38 8.30 -12.49 16.97
CA TRP A 38 7.25 -12.44 15.94
C TRP A 38 7.73 -13.03 14.60
N ARG A 39 6.84 -13.78 13.99
CA ARG A 39 7.00 -14.32 12.65
C ARG A 39 5.64 -14.34 11.95
N PRO A 40 5.57 -13.96 10.65
CA PRO A 40 4.32 -14.05 9.92
C PRO A 40 3.90 -15.52 9.75
N ALA A 41 2.63 -15.83 9.93
CA ALA A 41 2.05 -17.11 9.56
C ALA A 41 1.72 -17.18 8.07
N ARG A 42 1.45 -16.02 7.46
CA ARG A 42 1.19 -15.85 6.03
C ARG A 42 1.96 -14.64 5.50
N PRO A 43 2.30 -14.59 4.20
CA PRO A 43 3.03 -13.46 3.60
C PRO A 43 2.35 -12.10 3.78
N SER A 44 1.02 -12.11 3.91
CA SER A 44 0.21 -10.90 4.12
C SER A 44 0.10 -10.44 5.56
N ASP A 45 0.52 -11.26 6.53
CA ASP A 45 0.45 -10.87 7.93
C ASP A 45 1.40 -9.71 8.23
N GLY A 46 0.87 -8.68 8.89
CA GLY A 46 1.63 -7.52 9.34
C GLY A 46 1.79 -7.49 10.85
N LEU A 47 2.88 -6.92 11.32
CA LEU A 47 3.10 -6.54 12.71
C LEU A 47 2.99 -5.03 12.83
N VAL A 48 2.15 -4.52 13.70
CA VAL A 48 2.15 -3.10 14.02
C VAL A 48 3.55 -2.71 14.51
N ALA A 49 4.18 -1.77 13.84
CA ALA A 49 5.54 -1.34 14.17
C ALA A 49 5.59 -0.68 15.57
N PRO A 50 6.66 -0.84 16.34
CA PRO A 50 6.78 -0.26 17.69
C PRO A 50 6.77 1.28 17.65
N GLY A 51 6.46 1.91 18.77
CA GLY A 51 6.21 3.36 18.85
C GLY A 51 7.33 4.22 18.28
N GLU A 52 8.59 3.93 18.61
CA GLU A 52 9.76 4.66 18.11
C GLU A 52 9.92 4.54 16.59
N VAL A 53 9.63 3.38 16.01
CA VAL A 53 9.60 3.18 14.56
C VAL A 53 8.45 3.97 13.93
N GLN A 54 7.28 4.02 14.60
CA GLN A 54 6.14 4.84 14.17
C GLN A 54 6.51 6.32 14.10
N GLU A 55 7.24 6.85 15.08
CA GLU A 55 7.66 8.25 15.14
C GLU A 55 8.59 8.61 13.97
N ILE A 56 9.59 7.78 13.67
CA ILE A 56 10.49 7.98 12.53
C ILE A 56 9.70 8.02 11.22
N LEU A 57 8.80 7.07 11.04
CA LEU A 57 7.98 6.96 9.82
C LEU A 57 6.98 8.10 9.69
N ALA A 58 6.38 8.54 10.79
CA ALA A 58 5.48 9.69 10.81
C ALA A 58 6.20 10.97 10.37
N ALA A 59 7.41 11.22 10.89
CA ALA A 59 8.25 12.34 10.48
C ALA A 59 8.60 12.27 8.97
N GLY A 60 8.86 11.05 8.45
CA GLY A 60 9.05 10.81 7.02
C GLY A 60 7.83 11.19 6.18
N VAL A 61 6.62 10.79 6.63
CA VAL A 61 5.36 11.19 5.97
C VAL A 61 5.17 12.70 5.99
N GLU A 62 5.37 13.37 7.12
CA GLU A 62 5.19 14.81 7.24
C GLU A 62 6.10 15.57 6.26
N ARG A 63 7.36 15.18 6.14
CA ARG A 63 8.29 15.75 5.15
C ARG A 63 7.86 15.48 3.72
N ALA A 64 7.36 14.28 3.45
CA ALA A 64 6.95 13.84 2.13
C ALA A 64 5.57 14.39 1.70
N LEU A 65 4.75 14.84 2.65
CA LEU A 65 3.35 15.22 2.42
C LEU A 65 3.15 16.26 1.31
N PRO A 66 3.99 17.32 1.19
CA PRO A 66 3.87 18.26 0.07
C PRO A 66 4.10 17.62 -1.31
N ALA A 67 5.00 16.62 -1.38
CA ALA A 67 5.23 15.86 -2.62
C ALA A 67 4.07 14.89 -2.89
N ILE A 68 3.62 14.16 -1.87
CA ILE A 68 2.49 13.23 -1.96
C ILE A 68 1.23 13.95 -2.44
N ARG A 69 0.93 15.11 -1.90
CA ARG A 69 -0.26 15.91 -2.25
C ARG A 69 -0.30 16.40 -3.69
N ARG A 70 0.79 16.32 -4.44
CA ARG A 70 0.74 16.62 -5.89
C ARG A 70 -0.09 15.61 -6.66
N ALA A 71 -0.05 14.35 -6.30
CA ALA A 71 -0.85 13.29 -6.92
C ALA A 71 -2.08 12.89 -6.07
N PHE A 72 -2.04 13.17 -4.77
CA PHE A 72 -3.05 12.79 -3.77
C PHE A 72 -3.47 14.02 -2.93
N PRO A 73 -4.08 15.05 -3.52
CA PRO A 73 -4.34 16.33 -2.84
C PRO A 73 -5.27 16.21 -1.63
N SER A 74 -6.14 15.20 -1.56
CA SER A 74 -7.06 14.99 -0.46
C SER A 74 -6.44 14.32 0.77
N VAL A 75 -5.19 13.85 0.67
CA VAL A 75 -4.50 13.18 1.80
C VAL A 75 -4.23 14.17 2.93
N ALA A 76 -4.64 13.78 4.14
CA ALA A 76 -4.49 14.56 5.35
C ALA A 76 -3.62 13.87 6.42
N THR A 77 -3.73 12.55 6.57
CA THR A 77 -3.05 11.81 7.64
C THR A 77 -2.70 10.39 7.21
N ALA A 78 -1.85 9.72 7.98
CA ALA A 78 -1.53 8.31 7.83
C ALA A 78 -2.08 7.50 9.01
N THR A 79 -2.32 6.20 8.78
CA THR A 79 -2.59 5.24 9.87
C THR A 79 -1.27 4.77 10.50
N PRO A 80 -1.29 4.03 11.62
CA PRO A 80 -0.11 3.30 12.08
C PRO A 80 0.48 2.43 10.96
N TRP A 81 1.79 2.26 11.01
CA TRP A 81 2.54 1.45 10.05
C TRP A 81 2.59 -0.01 10.49
N ASP A 82 2.42 -0.89 9.51
CA ASP A 82 2.60 -2.33 9.66
C ASP A 82 3.89 -2.78 8.98
N TYR A 83 4.65 -3.61 9.67
CA TYR A 83 5.83 -4.29 9.15
C TYR A 83 5.45 -5.62 8.52
N HIS A 84 6.01 -5.90 7.34
CA HIS A 84 5.84 -7.16 6.62
C HIS A 84 7.20 -7.78 6.28
N ASP A 85 7.27 -9.10 6.33
CA ASP A 85 8.47 -9.91 6.14
C ASP A 85 8.16 -11.06 5.16
N LEU A 86 8.68 -10.96 3.94
CA LEU A 86 8.50 -11.97 2.91
C LEU A 86 9.83 -12.70 2.67
N ARG A 87 9.76 -14.02 2.58
CA ARG A 87 10.90 -14.95 2.43
C ARG A 87 10.82 -15.69 1.11
N PRO A 88 11.87 -16.44 0.73
CA PRO A 88 11.83 -17.27 -0.47
C PRO A 88 10.61 -18.18 -0.51
N GLY A 89 9.86 -18.08 -1.60
CA GLY A 89 8.57 -18.74 -1.81
C GLY A 89 7.34 -17.86 -1.53
N ASP A 90 7.49 -16.77 -0.78
CA ASP A 90 6.39 -15.87 -0.47
C ASP A 90 6.10 -14.91 -1.64
N SER A 91 4.82 -14.61 -1.82
CA SER A 91 4.30 -13.59 -2.74
C SER A 91 3.08 -12.90 -2.11
N ILE A 92 2.71 -11.76 -2.64
CA ILE A 92 1.39 -11.17 -2.38
C ILE A 92 0.63 -11.17 -3.69
N GLU A 93 -0.41 -11.99 -3.74
CA GLU A 93 -1.24 -12.14 -4.92
C GLU A 93 -1.91 -10.81 -5.33
N PRO A 94 -2.27 -10.66 -6.61
CA PRO A 94 -2.98 -9.49 -7.08
C PRO A 94 -4.26 -9.28 -6.28
N HIS A 95 -4.40 -8.10 -5.70
CA HIS A 95 -5.56 -7.74 -4.88
C HIS A 95 -5.89 -6.27 -5.03
N LEU A 96 -7.05 -5.90 -4.52
CA LEU A 96 -7.62 -4.57 -4.63
C LEU A 96 -8.41 -4.27 -3.37
N HIS A 97 -8.08 -3.17 -2.70
CA HIS A 97 -8.75 -2.83 -1.44
C HIS A 97 -10.15 -2.27 -1.62
N GLY A 98 -10.46 -1.69 -2.78
CA GLY A 98 -11.77 -1.10 -3.05
C GLY A 98 -12.13 0.07 -2.12
N VAL A 99 -13.42 0.40 -2.13
CA VAL A 99 -14.04 1.37 -1.23
C VAL A 99 -15.29 0.73 -0.63
N ASP A 100 -15.16 0.15 0.56
CA ASP A 100 -16.24 -0.61 1.20
C ASP A 100 -17.35 0.30 1.72
N GLU A 101 -16.97 1.40 2.33
CA GLU A 101 -17.88 2.34 2.99
C GLU A 101 -17.67 3.76 2.44
N PRO A 102 -18.21 4.07 1.24
CA PRO A 102 -18.00 5.37 0.58
C PRO A 102 -18.58 6.55 1.36
N ASP A 103 -19.48 6.28 2.30
CA ASP A 103 -20.12 7.29 3.16
C ASP A 103 -19.33 7.58 4.44
N ARG A 104 -18.26 6.85 4.71
CA ARG A 104 -17.33 7.22 5.80
C ARG A 104 -16.74 8.60 5.56
N ARG A 105 -16.65 9.38 6.61
CA ARG A 105 -16.05 10.73 6.53
C ARG A 105 -14.58 10.69 6.15
N ARG A 106 -13.81 9.75 6.73
CA ARG A 106 -12.39 9.52 6.39
C ARG A 106 -12.26 8.30 5.50
N GLN A 107 -11.72 8.51 4.32
CA GLN A 107 -11.54 7.50 3.32
C GLN A 107 -10.07 7.16 3.14
N ARG A 108 -9.77 5.91 2.82
CA ARG A 108 -8.47 5.50 2.32
C ARG A 108 -8.31 6.03 0.89
N VAL A 109 -7.40 6.97 0.71
CA VAL A 109 -7.10 7.55 -0.61
C VAL A 109 -6.00 6.75 -1.30
N ALA A 110 -4.96 6.41 -0.54
CA ALA A 110 -3.76 5.74 -1.04
C ALA A 110 -3.12 4.89 0.05
N ARG A 111 -2.07 4.16 -0.32
CA ARG A 111 -1.13 3.49 0.59
C ARG A 111 0.29 3.93 0.31
N VAL A 112 1.12 3.86 1.33
CA VAL A 112 2.58 4.01 1.21
C VAL A 112 3.22 2.68 1.53
N ALA A 113 4.11 2.21 0.67
CA ALA A 113 5.02 1.10 0.94
C ALA A 113 6.46 1.63 0.94
N PHE A 114 7.15 1.47 2.05
CA PHE A 114 8.57 1.76 2.21
C PHE A 114 9.35 0.46 2.32
N HIS A 115 10.26 0.21 1.39
CA HIS A 115 11.08 -0.98 1.39
C HIS A 115 12.33 -0.76 2.26
N LEU A 116 12.38 -1.48 3.37
CA LEU A 116 13.51 -1.44 4.29
C LEU A 116 14.68 -2.31 3.80
N GLN A 117 14.34 -3.44 3.17
CA GLN A 117 15.29 -4.37 2.56
C GLN A 117 14.66 -4.99 1.33
N GLU A 118 15.34 -4.93 0.20
CA GLU A 118 14.95 -5.61 -1.03
C GLU A 118 15.40 -7.07 -1.01
N ALA A 119 14.60 -7.93 -1.65
CA ALA A 119 15.01 -9.31 -1.92
C ALA A 119 16.18 -9.33 -2.90
N GLU A 120 17.07 -10.33 -2.79
CA GLU A 120 18.16 -10.53 -3.73
C GLU A 120 17.66 -10.91 -5.12
N GLN A 121 16.54 -11.63 -5.19
CA GLN A 121 15.87 -12.00 -6.43
C GLN A 121 14.35 -12.08 -6.22
N GLY A 122 13.59 -11.54 -7.17
CA GLY A 122 12.12 -11.45 -7.09
C GLY A 122 11.69 -10.38 -6.08
N GLY A 123 10.48 -10.53 -5.55
CA GLY A 123 9.93 -9.63 -4.53
C GLY A 123 9.58 -8.22 -5.04
N ALA A 124 9.61 -7.97 -6.35
CA ALA A 124 9.28 -6.67 -6.90
C ALA A 124 7.81 -6.31 -6.61
N PHE A 125 7.59 -5.07 -6.21
CA PHE A 125 6.25 -4.51 -6.14
C PHE A 125 5.69 -4.34 -7.56
N TYR A 126 4.43 -4.66 -7.77
CA TYR A 126 3.78 -4.42 -9.04
C TYR A 126 2.39 -3.82 -8.87
N ILE A 127 1.96 -3.12 -9.90
CA ILE A 127 0.57 -2.73 -10.12
C ILE A 127 0.07 -3.39 -11.40
N GLU A 128 -1.25 -3.57 -11.51
CA GLU A 128 -1.89 -4.06 -12.71
C GLU A 128 -2.97 -3.10 -13.18
N THR A 129 -2.95 -2.82 -14.48
CA THR A 129 -3.97 -2.01 -15.14
C THR A 129 -4.88 -2.88 -16.00
N ALA A 130 -6.17 -2.59 -15.99
CA ALA A 130 -7.18 -3.29 -16.79
C ALA A 130 -8.29 -2.32 -17.15
N SER A 131 -8.93 -2.58 -18.29
CA SER A 131 -10.12 -1.86 -18.77
C SER A 131 -11.43 -2.62 -18.52
N SER A 132 -11.39 -3.67 -17.70
CA SER A 132 -12.56 -4.53 -17.49
C SER A 132 -13.57 -3.92 -16.54
N GLU A 133 -14.83 -3.88 -16.96
CA GLU A 133 -15.97 -3.51 -16.13
C GLU A 133 -16.14 -4.45 -14.90
N ALA A 134 -15.64 -5.68 -14.96
CA ALA A 134 -15.71 -6.64 -13.87
C ALA A 134 -14.97 -6.18 -12.59
N LEU A 135 -14.04 -5.22 -12.70
CA LEU A 135 -13.35 -4.65 -11.54
C LEU A 135 -14.16 -3.58 -10.81
N TRP A 136 -15.25 -3.12 -11.39
CA TRP A 136 -16.04 -2.02 -10.86
C TRP A 136 -17.35 -2.51 -10.28
N THR A 137 -17.85 -1.78 -9.29
CA THR A 137 -19.21 -1.93 -8.80
C THR A 137 -20.16 -1.02 -9.59
N ASP A 138 -21.48 -1.25 -9.45
CA ASP A 138 -22.49 -0.34 -9.98
C ASP A 138 -22.69 0.90 -9.08
N ARG A 139 -21.98 0.97 -7.94
CA ARG A 139 -22.05 2.08 -6.98
C ARG A 139 -21.18 3.24 -7.44
N THR A 140 -21.74 4.44 -7.29
CA THR A 140 -21.03 5.70 -7.50
C THR A 140 -21.20 6.62 -6.30
N ALA A 141 -20.27 7.54 -6.13
CA ALA A 141 -20.35 8.57 -5.09
C ALA A 141 -21.56 9.49 -5.31
N GLY A 142 -22.37 9.66 -4.27
CA GLY A 142 -23.40 10.68 -4.19
C GLY A 142 -22.86 12.05 -3.76
N SER A 143 -23.77 13.03 -3.62
CA SER A 143 -23.43 14.41 -3.21
C SER A 143 -22.84 14.50 -1.80
N ASP A 144 -23.18 13.58 -0.92
CA ASP A 144 -22.78 13.61 0.51
C ASP A 144 -21.54 12.77 0.78
N SER A 145 -20.97 12.16 -0.27
CA SER A 145 -19.74 11.37 -0.19
C SER A 145 -18.49 12.25 -0.04
N ALA A 146 -17.44 11.69 0.57
CA ALA A 146 -16.11 12.30 0.56
C ALA A 146 -15.49 12.34 -0.85
N PHE A 147 -15.99 11.51 -1.77
CA PHE A 147 -15.54 11.46 -3.17
C PHE A 147 -16.30 12.44 -4.05
N LEU A 148 -15.66 12.85 -5.13
CA LEU A 148 -16.33 13.65 -6.16
C LEU A 148 -17.57 12.89 -6.68
N PRO A 149 -18.75 13.55 -6.76
CA PRO A 149 -19.97 12.90 -7.23
C PRO A 149 -19.78 12.20 -8.58
N GLY A 150 -20.33 10.99 -8.71
CA GLY A 150 -20.16 10.15 -9.88
C GLY A 150 -18.87 9.32 -9.93
N THR A 151 -17.98 9.45 -8.93
CA THR A 151 -16.81 8.57 -8.81
C THR A 151 -17.26 7.12 -8.66
N ARG A 152 -16.79 6.25 -9.53
CA ARG A 152 -17.04 4.80 -9.44
C ARG A 152 -16.13 4.15 -8.40
N PHE A 153 -16.65 3.07 -7.79
CA PHE A 153 -15.92 2.31 -6.81
C PHE A 153 -15.53 0.94 -7.37
N ALA A 154 -14.25 0.61 -7.22
CA ALA A 154 -13.77 -0.71 -7.54
C ALA A 154 -14.25 -1.72 -6.47
N ARG A 155 -14.41 -2.98 -6.89
CA ARG A 155 -14.71 -4.09 -5.98
C ARG A 155 -13.53 -4.30 -5.05
N GLU A 156 -13.79 -4.71 -3.83
CA GLU A 156 -12.75 -5.32 -3.02
C GLU A 156 -12.38 -6.69 -3.58
N ILE A 157 -11.09 -6.97 -3.68
CA ILE A 157 -10.54 -8.27 -4.08
C ILE A 157 -9.47 -8.63 -3.06
N SER A 158 -9.83 -9.47 -2.11
CA SER A 158 -8.96 -9.83 -1.00
C SER A 158 -7.78 -10.70 -1.46
N HIS A 159 -6.58 -10.41 -0.95
CA HIS A 159 -5.41 -11.27 -1.08
C HIS A 159 -5.46 -12.52 -0.16
N HIS A 160 -6.39 -12.56 0.78
CA HIS A 160 -6.64 -13.75 1.61
C HIS A 160 -7.56 -14.78 0.92
N GLY A 161 -7.90 -14.52 -0.34
CA GLY A 161 -8.50 -15.41 -1.31
C GLY A 161 -9.73 -16.22 -0.85
N GLY A 162 -10.93 -15.79 -1.19
CA GLY A 162 -11.95 -16.74 -1.59
C GLY A 162 -11.74 -17.10 -3.07
N LEU A 163 -12.07 -18.31 -3.48
CA LEU A 163 -11.98 -18.78 -4.87
C LEU A 163 -12.61 -17.80 -5.89
N ASP A 164 -13.59 -17.02 -5.48
CA ASP A 164 -14.31 -16.06 -6.31
C ASP A 164 -13.49 -14.81 -6.63
N SER A 165 -12.67 -14.31 -5.69
CA SER A 165 -11.87 -13.08 -5.88
C SER A 165 -10.70 -13.31 -6.82
N ALA A 166 -9.93 -14.39 -6.62
CA ALA A 166 -8.85 -14.78 -7.51
C ALA A 166 -9.37 -15.16 -8.90
N ALA A 167 -10.51 -15.85 -8.98
CA ALA A 167 -11.15 -16.24 -10.22
C ALA A 167 -11.69 -15.03 -11.02
N ALA A 168 -12.16 -13.99 -10.32
CA ALA A 168 -12.60 -12.75 -10.97
C ALA A 168 -11.42 -12.04 -11.66
N LEU A 169 -10.28 -11.91 -10.96
CA LEU A 169 -9.08 -11.33 -11.56
C LEU A 169 -8.46 -12.20 -12.65
N ALA A 170 -8.46 -13.53 -12.51
CA ALA A 170 -7.86 -14.44 -13.49
C ALA A 170 -8.48 -14.32 -14.90
N ARG A 171 -9.75 -13.91 -14.98
CA ARG A 171 -10.48 -13.74 -16.25
C ARG A 171 -10.33 -12.36 -16.89
N VAL A 172 -9.73 -11.41 -16.17
CA VAL A 172 -9.58 -10.02 -16.63
C VAL A 172 -8.23 -9.85 -17.31
N PRO A 173 -8.17 -9.48 -18.58
CA PRO A 173 -6.93 -9.11 -19.24
C PRO A 173 -6.30 -7.91 -18.51
N ARG A 174 -5.05 -8.09 -18.07
CA ARG A 174 -4.31 -7.08 -17.30
C ARG A 174 -2.91 -6.91 -17.85
N THR A 175 -2.39 -5.69 -17.72
CA THR A 175 -0.98 -5.40 -17.94
C THR A 175 -0.34 -5.16 -16.60
N ARG A 176 0.72 -5.92 -16.29
CA ARG A 176 1.51 -5.77 -15.08
C ARG A 176 2.67 -4.81 -15.30
N TRP A 177 2.83 -3.90 -14.35
CA TRP A 177 3.93 -2.95 -14.28
C TRP A 177 4.69 -3.20 -12.99
N THR A 178 5.92 -3.66 -13.09
CA THR A 178 6.78 -3.85 -11.92
C THR A 178 7.56 -2.58 -11.61
N SER A 179 7.77 -2.32 -10.34
CA SER A 179 8.55 -1.19 -9.84
C SER A 179 9.71 -1.69 -8.98
N ALA A 180 10.91 -1.24 -9.27
CA ALA A 180 12.10 -1.45 -8.46
C ALA A 180 12.69 -0.08 -8.09
N PRO A 181 12.05 0.67 -7.17
CA PRO A 181 12.51 1.99 -6.80
C PRO A 181 13.88 1.91 -6.11
N PRO A 182 14.72 2.96 -6.22
CA PRO A 182 15.97 3.02 -5.48
C PRO A 182 15.77 2.86 -3.97
N ALA A 183 16.80 2.42 -3.27
CA ALA A 183 16.78 2.32 -1.81
C ALA A 183 16.31 3.65 -1.16
N ARG A 184 15.59 3.56 -0.05
CA ARG A 184 15.01 4.68 0.69
C ARG A 184 13.93 5.47 -0.06
N THR A 185 13.36 4.86 -1.08
CA THR A 185 12.21 5.41 -1.82
C THR A 185 10.93 4.77 -1.28
N ALA A 186 9.92 5.58 -1.04
CA ALA A 186 8.58 5.09 -0.78
C ALA A 186 7.76 5.07 -2.08
N VAL A 187 6.97 4.03 -2.26
CA VAL A 187 5.96 3.96 -3.32
C VAL A 187 4.60 4.32 -2.73
N VAL A 188 3.96 5.33 -3.30
CA VAL A 188 2.61 5.76 -2.94
C VAL A 188 1.68 5.36 -4.07
N TYR A 189 0.63 4.62 -3.75
CA TYR A 189 -0.31 4.10 -4.76
C TYR A 189 -1.76 4.19 -4.28
N GLY A 190 -2.64 4.49 -5.22
CA GLY A 190 -4.06 4.72 -4.97
C GLY A 190 -4.79 3.47 -4.48
N ALA A 191 -5.81 3.68 -3.65
CA ALA A 191 -6.54 2.60 -2.98
C ALA A 191 -7.32 1.68 -3.94
N GLN A 192 -7.61 2.14 -5.16
CA GLN A 192 -8.35 1.37 -6.16
C GLN A 192 -7.45 0.75 -7.25
N LEU A 193 -6.14 0.66 -7.02
CA LEU A 193 -5.23 -0.04 -7.92
C LEU A 193 -5.08 -1.51 -7.55
N VAL A 194 -5.16 -2.38 -8.54
CA VAL A 194 -4.74 -3.78 -8.37
C VAL A 194 -3.23 -3.81 -8.20
N HIS A 195 -2.76 -4.45 -7.13
CA HIS A 195 -1.34 -4.49 -6.81
C HIS A 195 -0.96 -5.79 -6.10
N GLY A 196 0.33 -6.02 -5.97
CA GLY A 196 0.87 -7.18 -5.26
C GLY A 196 2.39 -7.14 -5.18
N VAL A 197 2.97 -8.28 -4.82
CA VAL A 197 4.41 -8.50 -4.75
C VAL A 197 4.74 -9.80 -5.45
N GLU A 198 5.69 -9.76 -6.37
CA GLU A 198 6.19 -10.96 -7.04
C GLU A 198 6.82 -11.92 -6.04
N THR A 199 6.87 -13.21 -6.40
CA THR A 199 7.49 -14.21 -5.54
C THR A 199 8.95 -13.83 -5.23
N VAL A 200 9.28 -13.78 -3.95
CA VAL A 200 10.66 -13.71 -3.47
C VAL A 200 11.34 -15.02 -3.85
N ARG A 201 12.41 -14.97 -4.63
CA ARG A 201 13.17 -16.15 -5.07
C ARG A 201 14.43 -16.37 -4.25
N ALA A 202 15.08 -15.29 -3.81
CA ALA A 202 16.26 -15.34 -2.93
C ALA A 202 16.30 -14.11 -2.04
N GLY A 203 16.95 -14.25 -0.88
CA GLY A 203 17.06 -13.19 0.11
C GLY A 203 15.78 -12.99 0.92
N ARG A 204 15.48 -11.77 1.26
CA ARG A 204 14.35 -11.39 2.12
C ARG A 204 13.85 -10.01 1.75
N LEU A 205 12.55 -9.85 1.57
CA LEU A 205 11.91 -8.55 1.39
C LEU A 205 11.32 -8.09 2.72
N ARG A 206 11.78 -6.94 3.22
CA ARG A 206 11.24 -6.29 4.42
C ARG A 206 10.64 -4.95 4.03
N LYS A 207 9.41 -4.72 4.39
CA LYS A 207 8.71 -3.48 4.05
C LYS A 207 7.79 -3.01 5.17
N LEU A 208 7.55 -1.71 5.19
CA LEU A 208 6.59 -1.06 6.07
C LEU A 208 5.49 -0.43 5.22
N ILE A 209 4.25 -0.56 5.66
CA ILE A 209 3.08 -0.11 4.92
C ILE A 209 2.16 0.70 5.83
N THR A 210 1.60 1.80 5.31
CA THR A 210 0.53 2.54 5.97
C THR A 210 -0.55 2.96 4.96
N ASN A 211 -1.74 3.27 5.46
CA ASN A 211 -2.78 3.89 4.66
C ASN A 211 -2.74 5.41 4.81
N LEU A 212 -2.96 6.10 3.71
CA LEU A 212 -3.16 7.54 3.68
C LEU A 212 -4.66 7.84 3.63
N LEU A 213 -5.13 8.64 4.56
CA LEU A 213 -6.54 8.96 4.73
C LEU A 213 -6.82 10.41 4.36
N SER A 214 -8.04 10.66 3.89
CA SER A 214 -8.59 12.00 3.72
C SER A 214 -8.88 12.69 5.07
N ASP A 215 -9.10 13.99 5.05
CA ASP A 215 -9.39 14.80 6.25
C ASP A 215 -10.82 14.58 6.81
N GLY A 216 -11.69 13.96 6.06
CA GLY A 216 -13.08 13.71 6.46
C GLY A 216 -14.00 14.93 6.38
N ARG A 217 -13.63 15.94 5.57
CA ARG A 217 -14.46 17.11 5.27
C ARG A 217 -15.34 16.89 4.06
#